data_1c5ab55797fee85b947559ab57734b1a
#
_entry.id   1c5ab55797fee85b947559ab57734b1a
#
_cell.length_a   1.000
_cell.length_b   1.000
_cell.length_c   1.000
_cell.angle_alpha   90.00
_cell.angle_beta   90.00
_cell.angle_gamma   90.00
#
_symmetry.space_group_name_H-M   'P 1'
#
loop_
_entity.id
_entity.type
_entity.pdbx_description
1 polymer ?
#
loop_
_entity_poly.entity_id
_entity_poly.type
_entity_poly.pdbx_seq_one_letter_code
_entity_poly.pdbx_strand_id
1 'polypeptide(L)'
;MRVRIQSSTIKGSLTPPSSKSMMQRALAAAMLANGNSVIHNPCKCEDADAATDIIQRMGSEVIKKEKSVEITSKVSKAPESIHVGESGLSLRMFSPIVALKPDEMEITGTGSILKRPVQNIIEGLENLGIECENPGNGFLPITIKGGYKSNFARIDGSLGSQFLTGLLMALPLRKEDTTLKVKNLKSIPYINMTLDLIKHFGIEIEHQNYEDFQIKGNQIYQPTEYTIEADWSSAAPLLVAGALKGSVTLEHMNPDSYQADKAILDALQKCGASLTWNGNNLTVTNNNLRAFELDATHCPDLFPPLVALAAHCTGESRIKGVHRLEHKESNRGLVLKKEFLKI
;
A
#
# COMPACT_ATOMS: atom_id res chain seq x y z
N MET A 1 12.96 13.29 22.87
CA MET A 1 14.26 13.61 22.25
C MET A 1 14.16 14.99 21.61
N ARG A 2 15.13 15.89 21.81
CA ARG A 2 15.22 17.19 21.10
C ARG A 2 16.38 17.11 20.11
N VAL A 3 16.13 17.42 18.86
CA VAL A 3 17.14 17.45 17.79
C VAL A 3 17.25 18.88 17.29
N ARG A 4 18.48 19.37 17.15
CA ARG A 4 18.76 20.66 16.53
C ARG A 4 19.31 20.43 15.13
N ILE A 5 18.60 20.93 14.13
CA ILE A 5 19.02 20.86 12.73
C ILE A 5 19.61 22.23 12.33
N GLN A 6 20.83 22.22 11.79
CA GLN A 6 21.45 23.42 11.25
C GLN A 6 21.13 23.52 9.75
N SER A 7 20.94 24.75 9.27
CA SER A 7 20.79 24.98 7.83
C SER A 7 22.05 24.52 7.10
N SER A 8 21.89 23.68 6.09
CA SER A 8 22.99 23.13 5.31
C SER A 8 22.60 22.94 3.84
N THR A 9 23.59 22.79 2.97
CA THR A 9 23.38 22.33 1.59
C THR A 9 23.36 20.82 1.57
N ILE A 10 22.45 20.25 0.79
CA ILE A 10 22.29 18.79 0.64
C ILE A 10 22.90 18.39 -0.70
N LYS A 11 23.84 17.42 -0.69
CA LYS A 11 24.44 16.86 -1.89
C LYS A 11 24.85 15.41 -1.65
N GLY A 12 24.44 14.52 -2.53
CA GLY A 12 24.84 13.11 -2.45
C GLY A 12 23.91 12.18 -3.20
N SER A 13 24.25 10.89 -3.16
CA SER A 13 23.43 9.82 -3.68
C SER A 13 23.08 8.81 -2.58
N LEU A 14 21.91 8.17 -2.71
CA LEU A 14 21.47 7.10 -1.83
C LEU A 14 20.42 6.23 -2.51
N THR A 15 20.33 4.99 -2.06
CA THR A 15 19.25 4.08 -2.43
C THR A 15 18.12 4.21 -1.40
N PRO A 16 16.89 4.56 -1.81
CA PRO A 16 15.74 4.54 -0.91
C PRO A 16 15.43 3.13 -0.39
N PRO A 17 14.75 2.99 0.75
CA PRO A 17 14.30 1.68 1.20
C PRO A 17 13.33 1.06 0.19
N SER A 18 13.15 -0.26 0.30
CA SER A 18 12.23 -1.02 -0.55
C SER A 18 10.77 -0.72 -0.20
N SER A 19 9.88 -0.83 -1.18
CA SER A 19 8.46 -0.49 -1.02
C SER A 19 7.74 -1.40 -0.02
N LYS A 20 7.25 -0.80 1.05
CA LYS A 20 6.44 -1.46 2.08
C LYS A 20 5.16 -2.05 1.48
N SER A 21 4.46 -1.27 0.65
CA SER A 21 3.19 -1.68 0.06
C SER A 21 3.32 -2.84 -0.93
N MET A 22 4.43 -2.90 -1.67
CA MET A 22 4.73 -4.04 -2.55
C MET A 22 5.12 -5.26 -1.73
N MET A 23 5.97 -5.09 -0.70
CA MET A 23 6.42 -6.21 0.15
C MET A 23 5.26 -6.96 0.78
N GLN A 24 4.28 -6.26 1.38
CA GLN A 24 3.12 -6.91 1.98
C GLN A 24 2.30 -7.71 0.95
N ARG A 25 2.11 -7.16 -0.26
CA ARG A 25 1.42 -7.86 -1.36
C ARG A 25 2.21 -9.08 -1.85
N ALA A 26 3.52 -8.94 -2.00
CA ALA A 26 4.38 -10.04 -2.45
C ALA A 26 4.40 -11.20 -1.44
N LEU A 27 4.43 -10.89 -0.14
CA LEU A 27 4.30 -11.89 0.93
C LEU A 27 2.95 -12.61 0.85
N ALA A 28 1.86 -11.88 0.66
CA ALA A 28 0.53 -12.47 0.54
C ALA A 28 0.41 -13.35 -0.73
N ALA A 29 0.91 -12.89 -1.88
CA ALA A 29 0.91 -13.67 -3.13
C ALA A 29 1.79 -14.93 -3.02
N ALA A 30 2.97 -14.83 -2.41
CA ALA A 30 3.85 -15.97 -2.16
C ALA A 30 3.22 -17.00 -1.22
N MET A 31 2.47 -16.55 -0.20
CA MET A 31 1.70 -17.44 0.67
C MET A 31 0.60 -18.18 -0.10
N LEU A 32 -0.07 -17.49 -1.04
CA LEU A 32 -1.14 -18.08 -1.85
C LEU A 32 -0.61 -19.01 -2.94
N ALA A 33 0.67 -18.91 -3.31
CA ALA A 33 1.33 -19.79 -4.25
C ALA A 33 1.75 -21.10 -3.56
N ASN A 34 1.36 -22.24 -4.14
CA ASN A 34 1.76 -23.54 -3.59
C ASN A 34 3.17 -23.91 -4.08
N GLY A 35 4.18 -23.74 -3.21
CA GLY A 35 5.58 -24.00 -3.53
C GLY A 35 6.55 -22.99 -2.93
N ASN A 36 7.70 -22.81 -3.57
CA ASN A 36 8.77 -21.94 -3.09
C ASN A 36 8.88 -20.66 -3.94
N SER A 37 8.67 -19.51 -3.31
CA SER A 37 8.87 -18.19 -3.91
C SER A 37 10.05 -17.47 -3.26
N VAL A 38 10.73 -16.62 -4.02
CA VAL A 38 11.85 -15.80 -3.53
C VAL A 38 11.54 -14.32 -3.75
N ILE A 39 11.52 -13.55 -2.67
CA ILE A 39 11.34 -12.11 -2.73
C ILE A 39 12.69 -11.44 -2.52
N HIS A 40 13.19 -10.76 -3.55
CA HIS A 40 14.43 -10.00 -3.52
C HIS A 40 14.21 -8.57 -3.03
N ASN A 41 15.25 -7.96 -2.47
CA ASN A 41 15.23 -6.59 -1.93
C ASN A 41 14.09 -6.36 -0.93
N PRO A 42 13.97 -7.18 0.13
CA PRO A 42 12.85 -7.12 1.07
C PRO A 42 12.81 -5.81 1.85
N CYS A 43 11.62 -5.28 2.07
CA CYS A 43 11.42 -4.15 2.96
C CYS A 43 11.58 -4.58 4.42
N LYS A 44 12.29 -3.78 5.21
CA LYS A 44 12.50 -3.98 6.66
C LYS A 44 11.71 -2.91 7.42
N CYS A 45 10.51 -3.26 7.85
CA CYS A 45 9.66 -2.39 8.67
C CYS A 45 8.60 -3.22 9.40
N GLU A 46 8.01 -2.66 10.44
CA GLU A 46 7.03 -3.33 11.31
C GLU A 46 5.82 -3.88 10.53
N ASP A 47 5.32 -3.15 9.52
CA ASP A 47 4.22 -3.63 8.67
C ASP A 47 4.60 -4.88 7.86
N ALA A 48 5.85 -4.96 7.37
CA ALA A 48 6.34 -6.12 6.64
C ALA A 48 6.59 -7.30 7.60
N ASP A 49 7.04 -7.02 8.82
CA ASP A 49 7.19 -8.05 9.86
C ASP A 49 5.83 -8.59 10.30
N ALA A 50 4.81 -7.74 10.48
CA ALA A 50 3.45 -8.17 10.76
C ALA A 50 2.88 -9.04 9.63
N ALA A 51 3.06 -8.64 8.36
CA ALA A 51 2.64 -9.46 7.23
C ALA A 51 3.40 -10.80 7.17
N THR A 52 4.67 -10.83 7.54
CA THR A 52 5.48 -12.06 7.64
C THR A 52 4.93 -13.00 8.73
N ASP A 53 4.62 -12.47 9.92
CA ASP A 53 3.99 -13.25 11.00
C ASP A 53 2.65 -13.84 10.55
N ILE A 54 1.82 -13.06 9.84
CA ILE A 54 0.54 -13.54 9.32
C ILE A 54 0.75 -14.74 8.40
N ILE A 55 1.63 -14.64 7.39
CA ILE A 55 1.83 -15.74 6.44
C ILE A 55 2.44 -16.98 7.11
N GLN A 56 3.28 -16.82 8.13
CA GLN A 56 3.81 -17.92 8.92
C GLN A 56 2.70 -18.62 9.72
N ARG A 57 1.82 -17.87 10.39
CA ARG A 57 0.63 -18.41 11.08
C ARG A 57 -0.31 -19.12 10.11
N MET A 58 -0.43 -18.62 8.88
CA MET A 58 -1.21 -19.23 7.81
C MET A 58 -0.54 -20.48 7.22
N GLY A 59 0.66 -20.86 7.69
CA GLY A 59 1.34 -22.13 7.39
C GLY A 59 2.51 -22.03 6.40
N SER A 60 2.95 -20.82 6.05
CA SER A 60 4.16 -20.66 5.25
C SER A 60 5.43 -20.79 6.10
N GLU A 61 6.43 -21.47 5.58
CA GLU A 61 7.80 -21.40 6.10
C GLU A 61 8.49 -20.17 5.48
N VAL A 62 9.12 -19.35 6.33
CA VAL A 62 9.80 -18.12 5.89
C VAL A 62 11.24 -18.12 6.34
N ILE A 63 12.16 -18.02 5.39
CA ILE A 63 13.60 -17.92 5.63
C ILE A 63 14.07 -16.53 5.21
N LYS A 64 14.40 -15.68 6.20
CA LYS A 64 14.95 -14.34 5.94
C LYS A 64 16.46 -14.44 5.69
N LYS A 65 16.91 -13.93 4.54
CA LYS A 65 18.31 -13.75 4.17
C LYS A 65 18.65 -12.24 4.12
N GLU A 66 19.89 -11.91 3.92
CA GLU A 66 20.33 -10.51 3.90
C GLU A 66 19.61 -9.67 2.82
N LYS A 67 19.50 -10.23 1.60
CA LYS A 67 18.94 -9.54 0.42
C LYS A 67 17.70 -10.22 -0.17
N SER A 68 17.19 -11.24 0.47
CA SER A 68 16.00 -11.98 0.01
C SER A 68 15.23 -12.60 1.16
N VAL A 69 13.98 -12.94 0.88
CA VAL A 69 13.13 -13.76 1.74
C VAL A 69 12.63 -14.92 0.91
N GLU A 70 12.87 -16.14 1.37
CA GLU A 70 12.33 -17.37 0.77
C GLU A 70 11.06 -17.76 1.51
N ILE A 71 10.01 -18.03 0.77
CA ILE A 71 8.70 -18.39 1.28
C ILE A 71 8.30 -19.72 0.67
N THR A 72 8.20 -20.76 1.48
CA THR A 72 7.67 -22.06 1.08
C THR A 72 6.27 -22.20 1.65
N SER A 73 5.29 -22.22 0.76
CA SER A 73 3.88 -22.30 1.16
C SER A 73 3.30 -23.68 0.82
N LYS A 74 2.57 -24.25 1.80
CA LYS A 74 1.83 -25.49 1.68
C LYS A 74 0.43 -25.28 2.24
N VAL A 75 -0.53 -26.00 1.71
CA VAL A 75 -1.88 -25.98 2.28
C VAL A 75 -1.84 -26.41 3.75
N SER A 76 -2.24 -25.55 4.65
CA SER A 76 -2.28 -25.81 6.09
C SER A 76 -3.67 -25.54 6.66
N LYS A 77 -3.88 -25.99 7.91
CA LYS A 77 -5.06 -25.60 8.71
C LYS A 77 -5.03 -24.08 8.96
N ALA A 78 -6.21 -23.46 8.96
CA ALA A 78 -6.32 -22.06 9.35
C ALA A 78 -5.91 -21.86 10.81
N PRO A 79 -5.19 -20.80 11.18
CA PRO A 79 -4.95 -20.43 12.56
C PRO A 79 -6.24 -19.88 13.20
N GLU A 80 -6.31 -19.90 14.52
CA GLU A 80 -7.45 -19.32 15.25
C GLU A 80 -7.46 -17.78 15.14
N SER A 81 -6.30 -17.17 15.03
CA SER A 81 -6.18 -15.72 14.93
C SER A 81 -4.95 -15.28 14.14
N ILE A 82 -5.04 -14.06 13.59
CA ILE A 82 -3.92 -13.31 13.03
C ILE A 82 -3.82 -11.94 13.67
N HIS A 83 -2.59 -11.40 13.73
CA HIS A 83 -2.32 -10.09 14.30
C HIS A 83 -1.71 -9.17 13.23
N VAL A 84 -2.37 -8.05 12.92
CA VAL A 84 -1.97 -7.15 11.83
C VAL A 84 -1.00 -6.03 12.24
N GLY A 85 -0.53 -6.02 13.49
CA GLY A 85 0.25 -4.91 14.03
C GLY A 85 -0.54 -3.60 13.99
N GLU A 86 0.08 -2.55 13.48
CA GLU A 86 -0.58 -1.27 13.16
C GLU A 86 -0.92 -1.12 11.67
N SER A 87 -0.73 -2.19 10.87
CA SER A 87 -0.83 -2.13 9.41
C SER A 87 -2.27 -2.11 8.90
N GLY A 88 -2.67 -0.95 8.39
CA GLY A 88 -3.97 -0.81 7.72
C GLY A 88 -4.08 -1.60 6.41
N LEU A 89 -2.96 -1.83 5.71
CA LEU A 89 -2.96 -2.68 4.53
C LEU A 89 -3.10 -4.15 4.91
N SER A 90 -2.33 -4.65 5.89
CA SER A 90 -2.47 -6.03 6.35
C SER A 90 -3.89 -6.34 6.79
N LEU A 91 -4.51 -5.47 7.60
CA LEU A 91 -5.89 -5.64 8.02
C LEU A 91 -6.84 -5.83 6.82
N ARG A 92 -6.82 -4.89 5.88
CA ARG A 92 -7.79 -4.86 4.78
C ARG A 92 -7.51 -5.88 3.68
N MET A 93 -6.24 -6.19 3.46
CA MET A 93 -5.82 -7.16 2.45
C MET A 93 -6.01 -8.60 2.93
N PHE A 94 -5.63 -8.90 4.16
CA PHE A 94 -5.75 -10.27 4.67
C PHE A 94 -7.19 -10.64 5.05
N SER A 95 -8.08 -9.69 5.38
CA SER A 95 -9.49 -10.01 5.68
C SER A 95 -10.20 -10.80 4.57
N PRO A 96 -10.15 -10.42 3.27
CA PRO A 96 -10.67 -11.27 2.20
C PRO A 96 -9.90 -12.58 2.00
N ILE A 97 -8.59 -12.58 2.26
CA ILE A 97 -7.75 -13.78 2.06
C ILE A 97 -8.09 -14.86 3.11
N VAL A 98 -8.24 -14.47 4.37
CA VAL A 98 -8.62 -15.44 5.42
C VAL A 98 -10.02 -16.00 5.19
N ALA A 99 -10.91 -15.22 4.60
CA ALA A 99 -12.27 -15.65 4.25
C ALA A 99 -12.34 -16.75 3.17
N LEU A 100 -11.22 -17.08 2.51
CA LEU A 100 -11.14 -18.23 1.60
C LEU A 100 -11.35 -19.57 2.31
N LYS A 101 -11.00 -19.66 3.59
CA LYS A 101 -11.17 -20.87 4.41
C LYS A 101 -12.49 -20.80 5.18
N PRO A 102 -13.21 -21.89 5.33
CA PRO A 102 -14.49 -21.90 6.05
C PRO A 102 -14.35 -21.76 7.57
N ASP A 103 -13.12 -21.84 8.06
CA ASP A 103 -12.83 -21.74 9.49
C ASP A 103 -13.12 -20.33 10.01
N GLU A 104 -13.42 -20.23 11.30
CA GLU A 104 -13.53 -18.97 12.02
C GLU A 104 -12.14 -18.46 12.38
N MET A 105 -11.90 -17.17 12.14
CA MET A 105 -10.61 -16.55 12.39
C MET A 105 -10.77 -15.14 12.95
N GLU A 106 -10.13 -14.88 14.09
CA GLU A 106 -10.08 -13.55 14.68
C GLU A 106 -8.93 -12.72 14.07
N ILE A 107 -9.21 -11.46 13.77
CA ILE A 107 -8.20 -10.48 13.37
C ILE A 107 -8.06 -9.43 14.46
N THR A 108 -6.84 -9.32 14.99
CA THR A 108 -6.45 -8.38 16.04
C THR A 108 -5.37 -7.42 15.56
N GLY A 109 -5.13 -6.37 16.34
CA GLY A 109 -4.08 -5.39 16.04
C GLY A 109 -3.67 -4.61 17.28
N THR A 110 -2.75 -3.65 17.13
CA THR A 110 -2.25 -2.80 18.20
C THR A 110 -2.14 -1.33 17.76
N GLY A 111 -2.00 -0.42 18.73
CA GLY A 111 -1.70 0.99 18.48
C GLY A 111 -2.79 1.73 17.71
N SER A 112 -2.40 2.43 16.66
CA SER A 112 -3.28 3.32 15.89
C SER A 112 -4.37 2.58 15.10
N ILE A 113 -4.16 1.31 14.73
CA ILE A 113 -5.15 0.53 13.97
C ILE A 113 -6.44 0.26 14.77
N LEU A 114 -6.34 0.21 16.10
CA LEU A 114 -7.50 0.02 16.98
C LEU A 114 -8.51 1.18 16.93
N LYS A 115 -8.10 2.33 16.39
CA LYS A 115 -8.95 3.52 16.23
C LYS A 115 -9.46 3.69 14.79
N ARG A 116 -9.12 2.77 13.90
CA ARG A 116 -9.52 2.84 12.50
C ARG A 116 -10.76 1.97 12.26
N PRO A 117 -11.81 2.52 11.62
CA PRO A 117 -13.05 1.80 11.40
C PRO A 117 -12.84 0.59 10.49
N VAL A 118 -13.55 -0.50 10.80
CA VAL A 118 -13.55 -1.77 10.06
C VAL A 118 -14.89 -2.04 9.35
N GLN A 119 -15.87 -1.16 9.53
CA GLN A 119 -17.23 -1.34 9.02
C GLN A 119 -17.27 -1.63 7.51
N ASN A 120 -16.44 -0.94 6.71
CA ASN A 120 -16.37 -1.17 5.27
C ASN A 120 -15.82 -2.56 4.88
N ILE A 121 -15.01 -3.17 5.75
CA ILE A 121 -14.52 -4.55 5.57
C ILE A 121 -15.67 -5.52 5.82
N ILE A 122 -16.38 -5.33 6.93
CA ILE A 122 -17.52 -6.17 7.33
C ILE A 122 -18.59 -6.14 6.24
N GLU A 123 -19.07 -4.96 5.86
CA GLU A 123 -20.08 -4.80 4.81
C GLU A 123 -19.65 -5.40 3.47
N GLY A 124 -18.38 -5.23 3.10
CA GLY A 124 -17.83 -5.78 1.87
C GLY A 124 -17.79 -7.31 1.87
N LEU A 125 -17.45 -7.93 3.00
CA LEU A 125 -17.43 -9.37 3.17
C LEU A 125 -18.86 -9.94 3.27
N GLU A 126 -19.75 -9.30 3.99
CA GLU A 126 -21.18 -9.69 4.11
C GLU A 126 -21.87 -9.66 2.73
N ASN A 127 -21.55 -8.69 1.87
CA ASN A 127 -22.04 -8.65 0.47
C ASN A 127 -21.59 -9.87 -0.35
N LEU A 128 -20.53 -10.56 0.07
CA LEU A 128 -20.04 -11.81 -0.52
C LEU A 128 -20.51 -13.05 0.26
N GLY A 129 -21.42 -12.87 1.23
CA GLY A 129 -22.01 -13.95 2.02
C GLY A 129 -21.12 -14.49 3.13
N ILE A 130 -20.10 -13.74 3.54
CA ILE A 130 -19.23 -14.07 4.67
C ILE A 130 -19.88 -13.59 5.97
N GLU A 131 -19.85 -14.41 7.01
CA GLU A 131 -20.32 -14.03 8.33
C GLU A 131 -19.20 -13.31 9.10
N CYS A 132 -19.53 -12.13 9.66
CA CYS A 132 -18.59 -11.34 10.44
C CYS A 132 -19.16 -11.02 11.82
N GLU A 133 -18.35 -11.18 12.87
CA GLU A 133 -18.67 -10.71 14.22
C GLU A 133 -17.76 -9.56 14.61
N ASN A 134 -18.31 -8.52 15.20
CA ASN A 134 -17.54 -7.35 15.61
C ASN A 134 -17.93 -6.88 17.02
N PRO A 135 -17.34 -7.48 18.06
CA PRO A 135 -17.53 -7.02 19.43
C PRO A 135 -16.94 -5.63 19.69
N GLY A 136 -16.04 -5.18 18.84
CA GLY A 136 -15.36 -3.87 18.92
C GLY A 136 -16.19 -2.69 18.41
N ASN A 137 -17.50 -2.84 18.16
CA ASN A 137 -18.41 -1.76 17.77
C ASN A 137 -17.89 -0.92 16.57
N GLY A 138 -17.46 -1.59 15.51
CA GLY A 138 -16.93 -0.95 14.31
C GLY A 138 -15.41 -0.78 14.29
N PHE A 139 -14.71 -1.30 15.30
CA PHE A 139 -13.24 -1.33 15.41
C PHE A 139 -12.75 -2.77 15.64
N LEU A 140 -11.42 -2.99 15.61
CA LEU A 140 -10.84 -4.28 15.97
C LEU A 140 -11.14 -4.65 17.45
N PRO A 141 -11.28 -5.95 17.79
CA PRO A 141 -11.16 -7.12 16.91
C PRO A 141 -12.37 -7.36 16.00
N ILE A 142 -12.15 -8.13 14.92
CA ILE A 142 -13.22 -8.71 14.11
C ILE A 142 -13.01 -10.21 13.96
N THR A 143 -14.08 -10.97 13.96
CA THR A 143 -14.06 -12.40 13.67
C THR A 143 -14.71 -12.64 12.32
N ILE A 144 -14.04 -13.38 11.44
CA ILE A 144 -14.47 -13.71 10.09
C ILE A 144 -14.66 -15.22 10.02
N LYS A 145 -15.88 -15.65 9.71
CA LYS A 145 -16.18 -17.05 9.38
C LYS A 145 -16.28 -17.17 7.87
N GLY A 146 -15.24 -17.72 7.27
CA GLY A 146 -15.07 -17.75 5.83
C GLY A 146 -16.00 -18.67 5.07
N GLY A 147 -15.70 -18.85 3.78
CA GLY A 147 -16.54 -19.60 2.86
C GLY A 147 -17.50 -18.67 2.10
N TYR A 148 -16.97 -18.04 1.06
CA TYR A 148 -17.74 -17.16 0.14
C TYR A 148 -18.99 -17.86 -0.40
N LYS A 149 -20.17 -17.24 -0.25
CA LYS A 149 -21.47 -17.78 -0.68
C LYS A 149 -22.03 -17.05 -1.91
N SER A 150 -21.61 -15.79 -2.17
CA SER A 150 -22.03 -15.01 -3.33
C SER A 150 -20.91 -14.87 -4.36
N ASN A 151 -21.26 -14.81 -5.63
CA ASN A 151 -20.37 -14.55 -6.75
C ASN A 151 -20.54 -13.14 -7.32
N PHE A 152 -21.26 -12.27 -6.60
CA PHE A 152 -21.45 -10.87 -6.96
C PHE A 152 -21.41 -9.99 -5.71
N ALA A 153 -20.68 -8.86 -5.79
CA ALA A 153 -20.74 -7.84 -4.76
C ALA A 153 -20.61 -6.42 -5.31
N ARG A 154 -21.15 -5.46 -4.53
CA ARG A 154 -20.91 -4.03 -4.72
C ARG A 154 -19.98 -3.54 -3.63
N ILE A 155 -18.89 -2.88 -4.06
CA ILE A 155 -17.84 -2.40 -3.16
C ILE A 155 -17.76 -0.89 -3.25
N ASP A 156 -17.77 -0.21 -2.11
CA ASP A 156 -17.44 1.22 -2.04
C ASP A 156 -15.93 1.40 -1.82
N GLY A 157 -15.25 1.95 -2.81
CA GLY A 157 -13.81 2.25 -2.80
C GLY A 157 -13.46 3.64 -2.27
N SER A 158 -14.40 4.38 -1.69
CA SER A 158 -14.21 5.78 -1.25
C SER A 158 -13.12 5.92 -0.18
N LEU A 159 -12.98 4.94 0.72
CA LEU A 159 -11.94 4.91 1.74
C LEU A 159 -10.55 4.50 1.21
N GLY A 160 -10.48 3.90 0.02
CA GLY A 160 -9.22 3.51 -0.64
C GLY A 160 -9.24 2.13 -1.27
N SER A 161 -8.08 1.72 -1.78
CA SER A 161 -7.90 0.51 -2.58
C SER A 161 -7.58 -0.76 -1.78
N GLN A 162 -7.27 -0.65 -0.48
CA GLN A 162 -6.67 -1.75 0.29
C GLN A 162 -7.58 -2.98 0.45
N PHE A 163 -8.89 -2.77 0.67
CA PHE A 163 -9.85 -3.87 0.78
C PHE A 163 -10.06 -4.54 -0.59
N LEU A 164 -10.22 -3.74 -1.65
CA LEU A 164 -10.29 -4.26 -3.02
C LEU A 164 -9.02 -5.05 -3.39
N THR A 165 -7.83 -4.59 -2.98
CA THR A 165 -6.58 -5.35 -3.14
C THR A 165 -6.72 -6.78 -2.59
N GLY A 166 -7.23 -6.93 -1.37
CA GLY A 166 -7.44 -8.25 -0.76
C GLY A 166 -8.45 -9.11 -1.53
N LEU A 167 -9.55 -8.52 -2.00
CA LEU A 167 -10.53 -9.22 -2.84
C LEU A 167 -9.93 -9.70 -4.16
N LEU A 168 -9.15 -8.84 -4.85
CA LEU A 168 -8.49 -9.20 -6.11
C LEU A 168 -7.45 -10.30 -5.91
N MET A 169 -6.85 -10.41 -4.73
CA MET A 169 -5.93 -11.50 -4.41
C MET A 169 -6.63 -12.80 -4.02
N ALA A 170 -7.78 -12.72 -3.35
CA ALA A 170 -8.48 -13.88 -2.83
C ALA A 170 -9.41 -14.55 -3.87
N LEU A 171 -10.23 -13.75 -4.55
CA LEU A 171 -11.33 -14.26 -5.37
C LEU A 171 -10.92 -15.13 -6.55
N PRO A 172 -9.74 -14.98 -7.19
CA PRO A 172 -9.30 -15.89 -8.25
C PRO A 172 -9.15 -17.35 -7.81
N LEU A 173 -8.92 -17.59 -6.51
CA LEU A 173 -8.76 -18.94 -5.95
C LEU A 173 -10.08 -19.68 -5.70
N ARG A 174 -11.21 -18.98 -5.80
CA ARG A 174 -12.53 -19.60 -5.68
C ARG A 174 -12.82 -20.55 -6.87
N LYS A 175 -13.79 -21.43 -6.68
CA LYS A 175 -14.27 -22.29 -7.78
C LYS A 175 -15.10 -21.49 -8.80
N GLU A 176 -15.92 -20.58 -8.33
CA GLU A 176 -16.86 -19.81 -9.15
C GLU A 176 -16.22 -18.50 -9.61
N ASP A 177 -16.56 -18.08 -10.84
CA ASP A 177 -16.28 -16.74 -11.33
C ASP A 177 -16.96 -15.70 -10.43
N THR A 178 -16.35 -14.55 -10.22
CA THR A 178 -16.91 -13.49 -9.38
C THR A 178 -16.92 -12.15 -10.12
N THR A 179 -18.03 -11.42 -10.01
CA THR A 179 -18.16 -10.06 -10.52
C THR A 179 -18.17 -9.05 -9.37
N LEU A 180 -17.29 -8.07 -9.41
CA LEU A 180 -17.32 -6.95 -8.48
C LEU A 180 -17.71 -5.65 -9.21
N LYS A 181 -18.71 -4.94 -8.67
CA LYS A 181 -19.04 -3.56 -9.06
C LYS A 181 -18.46 -2.61 -8.02
N VAL A 182 -17.48 -1.83 -8.41
CA VAL A 182 -16.77 -0.91 -7.52
C VAL A 182 -17.19 0.52 -7.82
N LYS A 183 -17.52 1.29 -6.77
CA LYS A 183 -17.87 2.72 -6.89
C LYS A 183 -16.88 3.58 -6.12
N ASN A 184 -16.71 4.81 -6.54
CA ASN A 184 -15.94 5.85 -5.85
C ASN A 184 -14.48 5.47 -5.57
N LEU A 185 -13.89 4.56 -6.33
CA LEU A 185 -12.55 4.03 -6.06
C LEU A 185 -11.50 5.16 -5.96
N LYS A 186 -10.76 5.15 -4.86
CA LYS A 186 -9.61 6.01 -4.59
C LYS A 186 -8.33 5.20 -4.59
N SER A 187 -7.20 5.89 -4.77
CA SER A 187 -5.87 5.25 -4.79
C SER A 187 -5.74 4.18 -5.90
N ILE A 188 -6.27 4.47 -7.08
CA ILE A 188 -6.26 3.59 -8.27
C ILE A 188 -4.86 3.04 -8.59
N PRO A 189 -3.75 3.82 -8.52
CA PRO A 189 -2.42 3.27 -8.83
C PRO A 189 -2.03 2.05 -7.97
N TYR A 190 -2.53 1.96 -6.72
CA TYR A 190 -2.30 0.77 -5.89
C TYR A 190 -3.09 -0.47 -6.36
N ILE A 191 -4.18 -0.29 -7.12
CA ILE A 191 -4.85 -1.40 -7.80
C ILE A 191 -4.00 -1.88 -8.98
N ASN A 192 -3.44 -0.96 -9.78
CA ASN A 192 -2.50 -1.31 -10.85
C ASN A 192 -1.30 -2.08 -10.29
N MET A 193 -0.70 -1.61 -9.19
CA MET A 193 0.37 -2.31 -8.49
C MET A 193 -0.05 -3.73 -8.07
N THR A 194 -1.29 -3.90 -7.59
CA THR A 194 -1.81 -5.21 -7.19
C THR A 194 -1.98 -6.11 -8.40
N LEU A 195 -2.62 -5.62 -9.48
CA LEU A 195 -2.87 -6.39 -10.71
C LEU A 195 -1.55 -6.80 -11.38
N ASP A 196 -0.59 -5.89 -11.46
CA ASP A 196 0.75 -6.17 -11.99
C ASP A 196 1.46 -7.24 -11.17
N LEU A 197 1.46 -7.10 -9.84
CA LEU A 197 2.11 -8.06 -8.94
C LEU A 197 1.47 -9.45 -9.06
N ILE A 198 0.14 -9.57 -8.96
CA ILE A 198 -0.50 -10.89 -9.04
C ILE A 198 -0.37 -11.54 -10.42
N LYS A 199 -0.21 -10.73 -11.47
CA LYS A 199 0.10 -11.23 -12.82
C LYS A 199 1.46 -11.93 -12.87
N HIS A 200 2.48 -11.43 -12.16
CA HIS A 200 3.77 -12.13 -12.02
C HIS A 200 3.64 -13.49 -11.30
N PHE A 201 2.60 -13.62 -10.46
CA PHE A 201 2.25 -14.89 -9.83
C PHE A 201 1.22 -15.71 -10.62
N GLY A 202 0.96 -15.39 -11.90
CA GLY A 202 0.12 -16.16 -12.81
C GLY A 202 -1.38 -15.91 -12.70
N ILE A 203 -1.81 -14.85 -12.03
CA ILE A 203 -3.22 -14.48 -11.87
C ILE A 203 -3.60 -13.37 -12.87
N GLU A 204 -4.69 -13.56 -13.58
CA GLU A 204 -5.24 -12.57 -14.51
C GLU A 204 -6.63 -12.12 -14.10
N ILE A 205 -6.87 -10.82 -14.12
CA ILE A 205 -8.15 -10.20 -13.79
C ILE A 205 -8.49 -9.16 -14.86
N GLU A 206 -9.68 -9.26 -15.42
CA GLU A 206 -10.21 -8.27 -16.36
C GLU A 206 -11.01 -7.21 -15.62
N HIS A 207 -10.89 -5.97 -16.04
CA HIS A 207 -11.70 -4.88 -15.50
C HIS A 207 -12.03 -3.82 -16.55
N GLN A 208 -13.15 -3.11 -16.36
CA GLN A 208 -13.52 -1.92 -17.11
C GLN A 208 -13.52 -0.70 -16.20
N ASN A 209 -12.66 0.27 -16.48
CA ASN A 209 -12.57 1.56 -15.79
C ASN A 209 -12.40 1.47 -14.25
N TYR A 210 -11.90 0.33 -13.72
CA TYR A 210 -11.82 0.05 -12.27
C TYR A 210 -13.19 0.07 -11.57
N GLU A 211 -14.29 -0.05 -12.31
CA GLU A 211 -15.66 -0.09 -11.82
C GLU A 211 -16.26 -1.49 -11.92
N ASP A 212 -15.90 -2.23 -12.97
CA ASP A 212 -16.36 -3.58 -13.25
C ASP A 212 -15.18 -4.53 -13.28
N PHE A 213 -15.08 -5.45 -12.32
CA PHE A 213 -14.07 -6.48 -12.31
C PHE A 213 -14.72 -7.85 -12.58
N GLN A 214 -14.20 -8.55 -13.61
CA GLN A 214 -14.56 -9.92 -13.94
C GLN A 214 -13.42 -10.84 -13.51
N ILE A 215 -13.65 -11.61 -12.46
CA ILE A 215 -12.61 -12.43 -11.83
C ILE A 215 -12.95 -13.89 -12.12
N LYS A 216 -12.14 -14.53 -12.97
CA LYS A 216 -12.24 -15.95 -13.23
C LYS A 216 -11.82 -16.74 -12.00
N GLY A 217 -12.63 -17.74 -11.65
CA GLY A 217 -12.31 -18.68 -10.58
C GLY A 217 -11.33 -19.77 -11.04
N ASN A 218 -10.98 -20.66 -10.12
CA ASN A 218 -10.05 -21.78 -10.33
C ASN A 218 -8.66 -21.38 -10.84
N GLN A 219 -8.23 -20.12 -10.62
CA GLN A 219 -6.86 -19.71 -10.91
C GLN A 219 -5.93 -20.20 -9.79
N ILE A 220 -4.66 -20.38 -10.12
CA ILE A 220 -3.65 -20.90 -9.20
C ILE A 220 -2.44 -19.98 -9.23
N TYR A 221 -2.09 -19.42 -8.05
CA TYR A 221 -0.85 -18.67 -7.91
C TYR A 221 0.36 -19.56 -8.16
N GLN A 222 1.28 -19.10 -8.99
CA GLN A 222 2.51 -19.78 -9.33
C GLN A 222 3.66 -19.26 -8.47
N PRO A 223 4.45 -20.15 -7.83
CA PRO A 223 5.66 -19.72 -7.15
C PRO A 223 6.61 -19.00 -8.11
N THR A 224 7.18 -17.88 -7.67
CA THR A 224 8.04 -17.07 -8.53
C THR A 224 9.11 -16.32 -7.74
N GLU A 225 10.09 -15.78 -8.47
CA GLU A 225 11.02 -14.77 -7.95
C GLU A 225 10.46 -13.39 -8.25
N TYR A 226 10.44 -12.52 -7.24
CA TYR A 226 9.92 -11.17 -7.37
C TYR A 226 10.84 -10.16 -6.66
N THR A 227 11.17 -9.05 -7.33
CA THR A 227 12.02 -8.00 -6.76
C THR A 227 11.18 -6.81 -6.33
N ILE A 228 11.32 -6.42 -5.06
CA ILE A 228 10.64 -5.23 -4.53
C ILE A 228 11.35 -3.97 -5.02
N GLU A 229 10.61 -3.04 -5.61
CA GLU A 229 11.11 -1.73 -6.04
C GLU A 229 11.48 -0.83 -4.86
N ALA A 230 12.26 0.22 -5.11
CA ALA A 230 12.44 1.33 -4.19
C ALA A 230 11.10 2.02 -3.89
N ASP A 231 10.93 2.47 -2.65
CA ASP A 231 9.69 3.07 -2.14
C ASP A 231 9.58 4.55 -2.51
N TRP A 232 8.60 4.90 -3.34
CA TRP A 232 8.35 6.28 -3.76
C TRP A 232 7.83 7.17 -2.63
N SER A 233 7.15 6.62 -1.62
CA SER A 233 6.71 7.38 -0.44
C SER A 233 7.91 7.84 0.38
N SER A 234 8.91 6.97 0.54
CA SER A 234 10.18 7.27 1.23
C SER A 234 11.11 8.14 0.36
N ALA A 235 11.06 7.99 -0.96
CA ALA A 235 11.83 8.78 -1.89
C ALA A 235 11.38 10.26 -1.96
N ALA A 236 10.06 10.50 -1.87
CA ALA A 236 9.48 11.82 -2.04
C ALA A 236 10.08 12.91 -1.13
N PRO A 237 10.22 12.73 0.20
CA PRO A 237 10.84 13.74 1.06
C PRO A 237 12.31 14.00 0.74
N LEU A 238 13.05 12.99 0.27
CA LEU A 238 14.43 13.12 -0.15
C LEU A 238 14.57 13.95 -1.44
N LEU A 239 13.69 13.71 -2.41
CA LEU A 239 13.62 14.50 -3.65
C LEU A 239 13.26 15.96 -3.34
N VAL A 240 12.27 16.18 -2.45
CA VAL A 240 11.92 17.53 -2.01
C VAL A 240 13.09 18.21 -1.32
N ALA A 241 13.81 17.53 -0.44
CA ALA A 241 14.99 18.08 0.22
C ALA A 241 16.08 18.51 -0.78
N GLY A 242 16.34 17.69 -1.82
CA GLY A 242 17.25 18.03 -2.93
C GLY A 242 16.78 19.27 -3.70
N ALA A 243 15.49 19.33 -4.06
CA ALA A 243 14.90 20.47 -4.73
C ALA A 243 14.99 21.78 -3.93
N LEU A 244 14.90 21.69 -2.60
CA LEU A 244 14.94 22.87 -1.73
C LEU A 244 16.35 23.36 -1.42
N LYS A 245 17.33 22.47 -1.24
CA LYS A 245 18.62 22.83 -0.61
C LYS A 245 19.86 22.28 -1.32
N GLY A 246 19.74 21.80 -2.56
CA GLY A 246 20.95 21.36 -3.28
C GLY A 246 20.72 20.37 -4.39
N SER A 247 21.25 19.16 -4.26
CA SER A 247 21.13 18.11 -5.27
C SER A 247 21.14 16.73 -4.60
N VAL A 248 20.13 15.91 -4.88
CA VAL A 248 20.03 14.52 -4.42
C VAL A 248 19.85 13.60 -5.60
N THR A 249 20.65 12.53 -5.64
CA THR A 249 20.46 11.43 -6.59
C THR A 249 19.89 10.23 -5.84
N LEU A 250 18.73 9.73 -6.27
CA LEU A 250 18.17 8.48 -5.80
C LEU A 250 18.50 7.37 -6.79
N GLU A 251 19.10 6.30 -6.28
CA GLU A 251 19.52 5.16 -7.07
C GLU A 251 18.44 4.08 -7.11
N HIS A 252 18.43 3.27 -8.18
CA HIS A 252 17.52 2.13 -8.36
C HIS A 252 16.03 2.48 -8.35
N MET A 253 15.68 3.70 -8.78
CA MET A 253 14.29 4.11 -8.96
C MET A 253 13.73 3.50 -10.25
N ASN A 254 12.48 3.01 -10.18
CA ASN A 254 11.77 2.52 -11.36
C ASN A 254 10.95 3.66 -11.98
N PRO A 255 11.29 4.15 -13.21
CA PRO A 255 10.52 5.19 -13.88
C PRO A 255 9.10 4.73 -14.27
N ASP A 256 8.88 3.41 -14.43
CA ASP A 256 7.59 2.84 -14.84
C ASP A 256 6.77 2.30 -13.65
N SER A 257 7.19 2.61 -12.41
CA SER A 257 6.52 2.17 -11.19
C SER A 257 5.06 2.59 -11.13
N TYR A 258 4.20 1.68 -10.69
CA TYR A 258 2.79 1.92 -10.37
C TYR A 258 2.57 2.54 -8.98
N GLN A 259 3.62 2.78 -8.20
CA GLN A 259 3.46 3.42 -6.89
C GLN A 259 2.88 4.81 -7.05
N ALA A 260 1.76 5.09 -6.34
CA ALA A 260 1.02 6.35 -6.48
C ALA A 260 1.88 7.58 -6.19
N ASP A 261 2.83 7.44 -5.27
CA ASP A 261 3.66 8.54 -4.78
C ASP A 261 4.78 8.93 -5.77
N LYS A 262 4.91 8.21 -6.90
CA LYS A 262 5.69 8.69 -8.06
C LYS A 262 5.16 10.03 -8.58
N ALA A 263 3.89 10.38 -8.29
CA ALA A 263 3.30 11.68 -8.60
C ALA A 263 4.03 12.88 -7.98
N ILE A 264 4.98 12.67 -7.05
CA ILE A 264 5.88 13.72 -6.56
C ILE A 264 6.68 14.35 -7.71
N LEU A 265 6.99 13.60 -8.77
CA LEU A 265 7.70 14.10 -9.95
C LEU A 265 6.92 15.20 -10.66
N ASP A 266 5.59 15.07 -10.75
CA ASP A 266 4.71 16.08 -11.36
C ASP A 266 4.76 17.39 -10.55
N ALA A 267 4.74 17.30 -9.22
CA ALA A 267 4.84 18.47 -8.36
C ALA A 267 6.21 19.17 -8.51
N LEU A 268 7.30 18.38 -8.50
CA LEU A 268 8.66 18.88 -8.66
C LEU A 268 8.87 19.54 -10.04
N GLN A 269 8.36 18.93 -11.10
CA GLN A 269 8.41 19.50 -12.43
C GLN A 269 7.59 20.79 -12.55
N LYS A 270 6.35 20.80 -12.03
CA LYS A 270 5.48 21.98 -12.06
C LYS A 270 6.05 23.14 -11.25
N CYS A 271 6.69 22.87 -10.11
CA CYS A 271 7.31 23.93 -9.32
C CYS A 271 8.64 24.42 -9.93
N GLY A 272 9.17 23.79 -10.95
CA GLY A 272 10.38 24.21 -11.68
C GLY A 272 11.68 23.59 -11.15
N ALA A 273 11.61 22.55 -10.32
CA ALA A 273 12.82 21.79 -9.95
C ALA A 273 13.41 21.08 -11.17
N SER A 274 14.75 20.97 -11.22
CA SER A 274 15.41 20.25 -12.28
C SER A 274 15.45 18.75 -11.98
N LEU A 275 14.94 17.93 -12.88
CA LEU A 275 14.89 16.47 -12.78
C LEU A 275 15.70 15.86 -13.94
N THR A 276 16.61 14.95 -13.61
CA THR A 276 17.42 14.25 -14.61
C THR A 276 17.49 12.76 -14.31
N TRP A 277 17.13 11.94 -15.30
CA TRP A 277 17.27 10.50 -15.26
C TRP A 277 18.57 10.05 -15.92
N ASN A 278 19.29 9.13 -15.29
CA ASN A 278 20.40 8.39 -15.87
C ASN A 278 20.20 6.89 -15.56
N GLY A 279 19.62 6.16 -16.53
CA GLY A 279 19.10 4.83 -16.27
C GLY A 279 18.04 4.87 -15.17
N ASN A 280 18.23 4.06 -14.14
CA ASN A 280 17.35 4.00 -12.96
C ASN A 280 17.76 4.98 -11.83
N ASN A 281 18.65 5.92 -12.10
CA ASN A 281 19.06 6.93 -11.13
C ASN A 281 18.37 8.25 -11.43
N LEU A 282 17.66 8.79 -10.44
CA LEU A 282 16.95 10.06 -10.53
C LEU A 282 17.69 11.13 -9.73
N THR A 283 18.13 12.17 -10.39
CA THR A 283 18.71 13.36 -9.74
C THR A 283 17.71 14.49 -9.74
N VAL A 284 17.47 15.07 -8.57
CA VAL A 284 16.75 16.34 -8.42
C VAL A 284 17.73 17.42 -7.96
N THR A 285 17.60 18.60 -8.54
CA THR A 285 18.47 19.75 -8.21
C THR A 285 17.62 20.99 -7.95
N ASN A 286 18.09 21.79 -6.99
CA ASN A 286 17.49 23.08 -6.66
C ASN A 286 17.46 24.02 -7.89
N ASN A 287 16.36 24.73 -8.01
CA ASN A 287 16.15 25.80 -8.98
C ASN A 287 15.20 26.84 -8.37
N ASN A 288 14.88 27.90 -9.10
CA ASN A 288 13.89 28.90 -8.67
C ASN A 288 12.49 28.28 -8.61
N LEU A 289 12.06 27.89 -7.41
CA LEU A 289 10.83 27.19 -7.19
C LEU A 289 9.64 28.17 -7.16
N ARG A 290 8.60 27.83 -7.92
CA ARG A 290 7.32 28.58 -8.00
C ARG A 290 6.15 27.72 -7.56
N ALA A 291 5.07 28.39 -7.22
CA ALA A 291 3.81 27.74 -6.85
C ALA A 291 3.33 26.72 -7.89
N PHE A 292 2.66 25.67 -7.42
CA PHE A 292 2.16 24.59 -8.25
C PHE A 292 0.77 24.15 -7.82
N GLU A 293 0.07 23.45 -8.71
CA GLU A 293 -1.18 22.76 -8.42
C GLU A 293 -1.01 21.25 -8.61
N LEU A 294 -1.47 20.46 -7.62
CA LEU A 294 -1.50 19.01 -7.71
C LEU A 294 -2.78 18.42 -7.09
N ASP A 295 -3.35 17.43 -7.75
CA ASP A 295 -4.40 16.59 -7.17
C ASP A 295 -3.77 15.36 -6.51
N ALA A 296 -3.72 15.35 -5.18
CA ALA A 296 -3.17 14.25 -4.39
C ALA A 296 -4.26 13.27 -3.89
N THR A 297 -5.45 13.27 -4.48
CA THR A 297 -6.55 12.37 -4.10
C THR A 297 -6.14 10.90 -4.16
N HIS A 298 -5.32 10.53 -5.15
CA HIS A 298 -4.84 9.16 -5.35
C HIS A 298 -3.50 8.85 -4.64
N CYS A 299 -2.77 9.87 -4.16
CA CYS A 299 -1.47 9.75 -3.49
C CYS A 299 -1.43 10.55 -2.17
N PRO A 300 -2.33 10.26 -1.20
CA PRO A 300 -2.47 11.06 0.01
C PRO A 300 -1.23 11.04 0.93
N ASP A 301 -0.32 10.10 0.76
CA ASP A 301 0.91 10.01 1.54
C ASP A 301 1.95 11.04 1.10
N LEU A 302 1.75 11.69 -0.05
CA LEU A 302 2.56 12.82 -0.52
C LEU A 302 2.25 14.17 0.17
N PHE A 303 1.14 14.29 0.92
CA PHE A 303 0.82 15.60 1.53
C PHE A 303 1.96 16.18 2.38
N PRO A 304 2.65 15.46 3.26
CA PRO A 304 3.75 16.03 4.03
C PRO A 304 4.88 16.61 3.17
N PRO A 305 5.47 15.87 2.21
CA PRO A 305 6.51 16.43 1.36
C PRO A 305 5.99 17.52 0.40
N LEU A 306 4.73 17.46 -0.07
CA LEU A 306 4.13 18.52 -0.90
C LEU A 306 3.93 19.82 -0.14
N VAL A 307 3.49 19.78 1.12
CA VAL A 307 3.33 20.97 1.96
C VAL A 307 4.70 21.57 2.25
N ALA A 308 5.73 20.74 2.54
CA ALA A 308 7.08 21.20 2.72
C ALA A 308 7.63 21.88 1.45
N LEU A 309 7.39 21.31 0.27
CA LEU A 309 7.75 21.90 -1.03
C LEU A 309 7.03 23.24 -1.23
N ALA A 310 5.71 23.26 -1.06
CA ALA A 310 4.87 24.44 -1.25
C ALA A 310 5.28 25.63 -0.35
N ALA A 311 5.67 25.36 0.91
CA ALA A 311 6.12 26.39 1.86
C ALA A 311 7.39 27.13 1.40
N HIS A 312 8.13 26.58 0.44
CA HIS A 312 9.36 27.19 -0.10
C HIS A 312 9.21 27.70 -1.53
N CYS A 313 8.03 27.55 -2.12
CA CYS A 313 7.74 28.06 -3.46
C CYS A 313 7.28 29.51 -3.43
N THR A 314 7.64 30.31 -4.44
CA THR A 314 7.10 31.65 -4.58
C THR A 314 5.69 31.60 -5.13
N GLY A 315 4.72 32.22 -4.43
CA GLY A 315 3.31 32.26 -4.80
C GLY A 315 2.44 31.24 -4.03
N GLU A 316 1.17 31.11 -4.41
CA GLU A 316 0.19 30.24 -3.74
C GLU A 316 0.11 28.88 -4.44
N SER A 317 0.51 27.82 -3.75
CA SER A 317 0.35 26.43 -4.23
C SER A 317 -1.00 25.84 -3.78
N ARG A 318 -1.61 24.99 -4.62
CA ARG A 318 -2.88 24.34 -4.33
C ARG A 318 -2.77 22.82 -4.43
N ILE A 319 -3.07 22.14 -3.32
CA ILE A 319 -3.03 20.68 -3.22
C ILE A 319 -4.44 20.18 -2.93
N LYS A 320 -5.04 19.47 -3.91
CA LYS A 320 -6.37 18.88 -3.78
C LYS A 320 -6.29 17.52 -3.07
N GLY A 321 -7.41 17.09 -2.46
CA GLY A 321 -7.50 15.74 -1.87
C GLY A 321 -7.31 15.69 -0.35
N VAL A 322 -7.29 16.84 0.36
CA VAL A 322 -7.08 16.92 1.82
C VAL A 322 -8.05 16.06 2.64
N HIS A 323 -9.29 15.85 2.16
CA HIS A 323 -10.29 14.98 2.80
C HIS A 323 -9.80 13.53 2.96
N ARG A 324 -8.82 13.10 2.17
CA ARG A 324 -8.20 11.77 2.27
C ARG A 324 -7.33 11.57 3.51
N LEU A 325 -7.02 12.63 4.23
CA LEU A 325 -6.11 12.64 5.39
C LEU A 325 -6.82 12.41 6.73
N GLU A 326 -8.15 12.45 6.73
CA GLU A 326 -8.95 12.42 7.96
C GLU A 326 -8.87 11.07 8.68
N HIS A 327 -8.90 9.97 7.93
CA HIS A 327 -8.96 8.61 8.46
C HIS A 327 -7.62 7.84 8.29
N LYS A 328 -6.50 8.54 8.45
CA LYS A 328 -5.16 7.93 8.51
C LYS A 328 -4.80 7.59 9.97
N GLU A 329 -3.53 7.35 10.27
CA GLU A 329 -3.03 7.10 11.63
C GLU A 329 -3.31 8.28 12.58
N SER A 330 -3.40 9.49 11.99
CA SER A 330 -3.89 10.73 12.60
C SER A 330 -4.68 11.50 11.56
N ASN A 331 -5.44 12.54 11.94
CA ASN A 331 -5.92 13.53 10.98
C ASN A 331 -4.73 14.36 10.49
N ARG A 332 -4.02 13.85 9.47
CA ARG A 332 -2.78 14.46 8.95
C ARG A 332 -2.98 15.90 8.46
N GLY A 333 -4.16 16.24 7.92
CA GLY A 333 -4.46 17.59 7.45
C GLY A 333 -4.41 18.61 8.59
N LEU A 334 -5.07 18.30 9.72
CA LEU A 334 -5.05 19.15 10.91
C LEU A 334 -3.67 19.20 11.55
N VAL A 335 -2.95 18.06 11.58
CA VAL A 335 -1.58 18.02 12.13
C VAL A 335 -0.64 18.88 11.29
N LEU A 336 -0.64 18.74 9.96
CA LEU A 336 0.17 19.57 9.07
C LEU A 336 -0.14 21.05 9.26
N LYS A 337 -1.43 21.45 9.27
CA LYS A 337 -1.83 22.83 9.55
C LYS A 337 -1.26 23.34 10.87
N LYS A 338 -1.40 22.55 11.93
CA LYS A 338 -0.92 22.95 13.28
C LYS A 338 0.60 23.10 13.33
N GLU A 339 1.34 22.19 12.69
CA GLU A 339 2.80 22.22 12.73
C GLU A 339 3.37 23.36 11.86
N PHE A 340 2.82 23.59 10.66
CA PHE A 340 3.26 24.69 9.79
C PHE A 340 2.83 26.08 10.27
N LEU A 341 1.86 26.20 11.17
CA LEU A 341 1.54 27.48 11.84
C LEU A 341 2.57 27.90 12.91
N LYS A 342 3.52 27.02 13.26
CA LYS A 342 4.58 27.31 14.25
C LYS A 342 5.84 27.93 13.62
N ILE A 343 5.96 27.89 12.31
CA ILE A 343 7.09 28.37 11.53
C ILE A 343 6.66 29.40 10.49
#